data_db7dac2f5044dc1dde5d8056d1442c6a
#
_entry.id   db7dac2f5044dc1dde5d8056d1442c6a
#
_cell.length_a   1.000
_cell.length_b   1.000
_cell.length_c   1.000
_cell.angle_alpha   90.00
_cell.angle_beta   90.00
_cell.angle_gamma   90.00
#
_symmetry.space_group_name_H-M   'P 1'
#
loop_
_entity.id
_entity.type
_entity.pdbx_description
1 polymer ?
#
loop_
_entity_poly.entity_id
_entity_poly.type
_entity_poly.pdbx_seq_one_letter_code
_entity_poly.pdbx_strand_id
1 'polypeptide(L)'
;MRAFTNRAIRTSALVGVVAATGLLLTACGADDAAPSASATASPSATAAAPGSAASQAPAPASFNDADVMFAQMMIPHHEQALEMAELARGRAEDAGVKKLVAAIERAQDPEIRRMRAWLKGWGRPESAGHAGGHGSGHGMAGMMSEQDMKDLAGARGEEFDRAFAELMIAHHEGAVTMAEAERRNGLDPAARKLADDVVRTQSAEIAELRKILDRL
;
A
#
# COMPACT_ATOMS: atom_id res chain seq x y z
N MET A 1 -57.53 10.14 -2.89
CA MET A 1 -57.28 10.59 -4.28
C MET A 1 -56.38 11.80 -4.24
N ARG A 2 -55.10 11.64 -4.49
CA ARG A 2 -54.17 12.74 -4.87
C ARG A 2 -53.09 12.18 -5.80
N ALA A 3 -52.89 12.89 -6.88
CA ALA A 3 -52.30 12.46 -8.12
C ALA A 3 -50.74 12.35 -8.06
N PHE A 4 -50.24 11.37 -8.80
CA PHE A 4 -48.84 11.18 -9.13
C PHE A 4 -48.42 12.18 -10.20
N THR A 5 -47.34 12.94 -9.96
CA THR A 5 -46.67 13.72 -11.00
C THR A 5 -45.31 13.09 -11.29
N ASN A 6 -45.23 12.41 -12.42
CA ASN A 6 -44.01 11.93 -13.03
C ASN A 6 -43.17 13.13 -13.54
N ARG A 7 -41.95 13.28 -13.07
CA ARG A 7 -40.96 14.20 -13.62
C ARG A 7 -39.87 13.42 -14.33
N ALA A 8 -39.96 13.40 -15.67
CA ALA A 8 -38.96 12.84 -16.54
C ALA A 8 -37.65 13.67 -16.47
N ILE A 9 -36.53 13.01 -16.22
CA ILE A 9 -35.19 13.60 -16.30
C ILE A 9 -34.58 13.22 -17.64
N ARG A 10 -34.27 14.24 -18.42
CA ARG A 10 -33.64 14.15 -19.75
C ARG A 10 -32.16 13.78 -19.60
N THR A 11 -31.77 12.72 -20.25
CA THR A 11 -30.37 12.34 -20.47
C THR A 11 -29.77 13.20 -21.60
N SER A 12 -28.71 13.92 -21.31
CA SER A 12 -27.90 14.58 -22.34
C SER A 12 -26.60 13.79 -22.50
N ALA A 13 -26.46 13.15 -23.66
CA ALA A 13 -25.23 12.51 -24.10
C ALA A 13 -24.32 13.58 -24.75
N LEU A 14 -23.09 13.71 -24.29
CA LEU A 14 -22.03 14.45 -24.95
C LEU A 14 -21.01 13.46 -25.49
N VAL A 15 -20.96 13.38 -26.81
CA VAL A 15 -19.97 12.65 -27.60
C VAL A 15 -18.77 13.60 -27.81
N GLY A 16 -17.63 13.25 -27.27
CA GLY A 16 -16.35 13.92 -27.53
C GLY A 16 -15.46 13.09 -28.46
N VAL A 17 -15.31 13.55 -29.68
CA VAL A 17 -14.36 13.01 -30.67
C VAL A 17 -12.98 13.62 -30.39
N VAL A 18 -11.95 12.79 -30.19
CA VAL A 18 -10.55 13.22 -30.15
C VAL A 18 -9.83 12.60 -31.35
N ALA A 19 -9.40 13.47 -32.26
CA ALA A 19 -8.63 13.13 -33.43
C ALA A 19 -7.16 12.87 -33.08
N ALA A 20 -6.61 11.77 -33.60
CA ALA A 20 -5.21 11.43 -33.56
C ALA A 20 -4.49 12.13 -34.75
N THR A 21 -3.43 12.89 -34.46
CA THR A 21 -2.47 13.34 -35.49
C THR A 21 -1.12 12.67 -35.24
N GLY A 22 -0.77 11.80 -36.13
CA GLY A 22 0.56 11.20 -36.24
C GLY A 22 1.55 12.15 -36.92
N LEU A 23 2.79 12.19 -36.46
CA LEU A 23 3.92 12.75 -37.18
C LEU A 23 5.00 11.68 -37.34
N LEU A 24 5.18 11.26 -38.60
CA LEU A 24 6.32 10.48 -39.09
C LEU A 24 7.41 11.45 -39.48
N LEU A 25 8.64 11.28 -38.98
CA LEU A 25 9.84 11.88 -39.58
C LEU A 25 10.82 10.78 -39.90
N THR A 26 10.91 10.49 -41.20
CA THR A 26 12.00 9.78 -41.85
C THR A 26 13.03 10.81 -42.31
N ALA A 27 14.32 10.55 -42.08
CA ALA A 27 15.40 11.15 -42.83
C ALA A 27 16.53 10.13 -42.98
N CYS A 28 16.61 9.59 -44.21
CA CYS A 28 17.81 8.98 -44.79
C CYS A 28 18.66 10.09 -45.39
N GLY A 29 19.98 9.94 -45.35
CA GLY A 29 20.93 10.72 -46.12
C GLY A 29 22.28 10.03 -46.09
N ALA A 30 22.60 9.30 -47.19
CA ALA A 30 23.91 8.79 -47.51
C ALA A 30 24.62 9.79 -48.44
N ASP A 31 25.92 9.77 -48.47
CA ASP A 31 26.88 9.74 -49.57
C ASP A 31 28.12 10.59 -49.32
N ASP A 32 29.20 9.87 -49.36
CA ASP A 32 30.37 9.87 -50.25
C ASP A 32 31.41 11.01 -50.16
N ALA A 33 32.63 10.59 -49.98
CA ALA A 33 33.83 10.79 -50.77
C ALA A 33 35.09 10.95 -49.92
N ALA A 34 35.99 9.99 -50.02
CA ALA A 34 37.44 10.20 -49.83
C ALA A 34 38.02 10.83 -51.11
N PRO A 35 39.29 11.38 -51.18
CA PRO A 35 40.51 10.63 -50.84
C PRO A 35 41.72 11.44 -50.29
N SER A 36 42.68 10.64 -49.81
CA SER A 36 44.17 10.75 -49.94
C SER A 36 44.95 11.88 -49.27
N ALA A 37 45.86 11.52 -48.44
CA ALA A 37 47.30 11.40 -48.54
C ALA A 37 48.10 11.99 -47.36
N SER A 38 48.97 11.13 -46.89
CA SER A 38 50.37 11.30 -46.44
C SER A 38 50.77 11.98 -45.16
N ALA A 39 51.35 11.10 -44.36
CA ALA A 39 52.69 11.18 -43.81
C ALA A 39 52.88 11.67 -42.34
N THR A 40 53.44 10.73 -41.62
CA THR A 40 54.56 10.86 -40.65
C THR A 40 54.29 11.51 -39.29
N ALA A 41 54.35 10.69 -38.29
CA ALA A 41 55.20 10.66 -37.12
C ALA A 41 54.53 10.04 -35.89
N SER A 42 55.06 8.90 -35.45
CA SER A 42 54.84 8.37 -34.11
C SER A 42 55.38 9.33 -33.05
N PRO A 43 54.67 9.44 -31.92
CA PRO A 43 55.23 8.85 -30.75
C PRO A 43 54.28 8.00 -29.96
N SER A 44 54.81 6.98 -29.31
CA SER A 44 54.17 6.09 -28.36
C SER A 44 53.37 6.84 -27.31
N ALA A 45 52.06 6.63 -27.31
CA ALA A 45 51.19 6.95 -26.20
C ALA A 45 50.68 5.62 -25.64
N THR A 46 51.10 5.34 -24.41
CA THR A 46 50.64 4.27 -23.55
C THR A 46 49.12 4.23 -23.55
N ALA A 47 48.52 3.16 -24.08
CA ALA A 47 47.10 2.90 -23.99
C ALA A 47 46.75 2.62 -22.52
N ALA A 48 46.17 3.60 -21.89
CA ALA A 48 45.40 3.37 -20.64
C ALA A 48 44.15 2.54 -21.01
N ALA A 49 44.08 1.33 -20.49
CA ALA A 49 42.89 0.49 -20.61
C ALA A 49 41.67 1.25 -20.02
N PRO A 50 40.51 1.22 -20.67
CA PRO A 50 39.32 1.74 -20.06
C PRO A 50 39.00 0.88 -18.84
N GLY A 51 39.12 1.49 -17.66
CA GLY A 51 38.70 0.85 -16.42
C GLY A 51 37.27 0.39 -16.57
N SER A 52 37.05 -0.91 -16.40
CA SER A 52 35.73 -1.49 -16.25
C SER A 52 35.02 -0.75 -15.11
N ALA A 53 34.07 0.10 -15.45
CA ALA A 53 33.09 0.57 -14.49
C ALA A 53 32.34 -0.67 -13.99
N ALA A 54 32.81 -1.23 -12.90
CA ALA A 54 32.06 -2.23 -12.18
C ALA A 54 30.71 -1.57 -11.85
N SER A 55 29.66 -2.06 -12.48
CA SER A 55 28.29 -1.71 -12.13
C SER A 55 28.13 -2.10 -10.67
N GLN A 56 28.26 -1.15 -9.76
CA GLN A 56 28.00 -1.38 -8.34
C GLN A 56 26.53 -1.76 -8.24
N ALA A 57 26.26 -3.00 -7.82
CA ALA A 57 24.94 -3.37 -7.38
C ALA A 57 24.47 -2.33 -6.35
N PRO A 58 23.20 -1.88 -6.40
CA PRO A 58 22.69 -0.96 -5.41
C PRO A 58 23.00 -1.52 -4.02
N ALA A 59 23.61 -0.68 -3.18
CA ALA A 59 23.85 -1.05 -1.80
C ALA A 59 22.54 -1.53 -1.19
N PRO A 60 22.53 -2.61 -0.39
CA PRO A 60 21.32 -3.06 0.28
C PRO A 60 20.74 -1.87 1.05
N ALA A 61 19.44 -1.63 0.91
CA ALA A 61 18.76 -0.56 1.61
C ALA A 61 19.09 -0.69 3.11
N SER A 62 19.60 0.37 3.71
CA SER A 62 19.91 0.38 5.14
C SER A 62 18.59 0.35 5.91
N PHE A 63 18.49 -0.53 6.89
CA PHE A 63 17.35 -0.66 7.79
C PHE A 63 17.84 -0.69 9.25
N ASN A 64 16.93 -0.49 10.18
CA ASN A 64 17.19 -0.57 11.60
C ASN A 64 16.14 -1.43 12.34
N ASP A 65 16.27 -1.52 13.65
CA ASP A 65 15.34 -2.33 14.45
C ASP A 65 13.92 -1.75 14.49
N ALA A 66 13.73 -0.46 14.23
CA ALA A 66 12.38 0.13 14.11
C ALA A 66 11.67 -0.38 12.85
N ASP A 67 12.35 -0.42 11.69
CA ASP A 67 11.81 -0.97 10.45
C ASP A 67 11.41 -2.45 10.62
N VAL A 68 12.27 -3.22 11.31
CA VAL A 68 11.99 -4.64 11.59
C VAL A 68 10.76 -4.78 12.49
N MET A 69 10.70 -4.03 13.58
CA MET A 69 9.59 -4.05 14.52
C MET A 69 8.29 -3.62 13.84
N PHE A 70 8.31 -2.56 13.03
CA PHE A 70 7.16 -2.12 12.25
C PHE A 70 6.61 -3.24 11.38
N ALA A 71 7.45 -3.89 10.58
CA ALA A 71 7.02 -4.97 9.72
C ALA A 71 6.48 -6.18 10.51
N GLN A 72 7.17 -6.59 11.59
CA GLN A 72 6.77 -7.72 12.45
C GLN A 72 5.45 -7.50 13.18
N MET A 73 5.13 -6.26 13.54
CA MET A 73 3.88 -5.92 14.22
C MET A 73 2.74 -5.65 13.25
N MET A 74 3.02 -4.96 12.13
CA MET A 74 2.00 -4.58 11.16
C MET A 74 1.49 -5.77 10.34
N ILE A 75 2.29 -6.83 10.12
CA ILE A 75 1.83 -8.04 9.43
C ILE A 75 0.65 -8.67 10.15
N PRO A 76 0.76 -9.13 11.43
CA PRO A 76 -0.36 -9.75 12.12
C PRO A 76 -1.52 -8.77 12.33
N HIS A 77 -1.25 -7.47 12.45
CA HIS A 77 -2.28 -6.46 12.53
C HIS A 77 -3.11 -6.40 11.24
N HIS A 78 -2.48 -6.34 10.09
CA HIS A 78 -3.18 -6.38 8.80
C HIS A 78 -3.91 -7.70 8.55
N GLU A 79 -3.33 -8.83 8.96
CA GLU A 79 -3.99 -10.14 8.87
C GLU A 79 -5.31 -10.16 9.63
N GLN A 80 -5.38 -9.57 10.83
CA GLN A 80 -6.63 -9.46 11.58
C GLN A 80 -7.65 -8.55 10.87
N ALA A 81 -7.23 -7.45 10.24
CA ALA A 81 -8.15 -6.63 9.45
C ALA A 81 -8.74 -7.42 8.26
N LEU A 82 -7.93 -8.27 7.60
CA LEU A 82 -8.42 -9.15 6.54
C LEU A 82 -9.39 -10.21 7.08
N GLU A 83 -9.17 -10.74 8.27
CA GLU A 83 -10.11 -11.65 8.94
C GLU A 83 -11.44 -10.96 9.24
N MET A 84 -11.41 -9.74 9.77
CA MET A 84 -12.61 -8.93 9.99
C MET A 84 -13.34 -8.64 8.67
N ALA A 85 -12.60 -8.34 7.61
CA ALA A 85 -13.14 -8.12 6.27
C ALA A 85 -13.82 -9.38 5.71
N GLU A 86 -13.24 -10.55 5.92
CA GLU A 86 -13.85 -11.84 5.51
C GLU A 86 -15.17 -12.09 6.25
N LEU A 87 -15.26 -11.75 7.55
CA LEU A 87 -16.51 -11.86 8.30
C LEU A 87 -17.63 -11.00 7.71
N ALA A 88 -17.31 -9.88 7.04
CA ALA A 88 -18.30 -9.02 6.42
C ALA A 88 -19.05 -9.69 5.25
N ARG A 89 -18.43 -10.71 4.64
CA ARG A 89 -19.05 -11.45 3.53
C ARG A 89 -20.29 -12.18 4.00
N GLY A 90 -21.46 -11.76 3.46
CA GLY A 90 -22.77 -12.32 3.83
C GLY A 90 -23.31 -11.89 5.19
N ARG A 91 -22.63 -10.96 5.91
CA ARG A 91 -23.12 -10.37 7.16
C ARG A 91 -23.42 -8.88 7.03
N ALA A 92 -22.55 -8.13 6.38
CA ALA A 92 -22.74 -6.71 6.15
C ALA A 92 -23.96 -6.43 5.24
N GLU A 93 -24.74 -5.42 5.56
CA GLU A 93 -25.85 -4.94 4.74
C GLU A 93 -25.58 -3.55 4.17
N ASP A 94 -24.88 -2.69 4.90
CA ASP A 94 -24.57 -1.34 4.48
C ASP A 94 -23.61 -1.31 3.27
N ALA A 95 -23.96 -0.52 2.27
CA ALA A 95 -23.16 -0.41 1.04
C ALA A 95 -21.78 0.25 1.25
N GLY A 96 -21.67 1.17 2.22
CA GLY A 96 -20.42 1.82 2.59
C GLY A 96 -19.47 0.84 3.26
N VAL A 97 -19.98 0.02 4.19
CA VAL A 97 -19.22 -1.07 4.83
C VAL A 97 -18.69 -2.03 3.76
N LYS A 98 -19.54 -2.52 2.86
CA LYS A 98 -19.10 -3.42 1.77
C LYS A 98 -18.04 -2.82 0.87
N LYS A 99 -18.16 -1.53 0.54
CA LYS A 99 -17.17 -0.81 -0.26
C LYS A 99 -15.84 -0.68 0.47
N LEU A 100 -15.90 -0.39 1.78
CA LEU A 100 -14.71 -0.21 2.61
C LEU A 100 -13.96 -1.53 2.80
N VAL A 101 -14.68 -2.62 3.09
CA VAL A 101 -14.13 -3.99 3.15
C VAL A 101 -13.34 -4.31 1.89
N ALA A 102 -13.89 -4.09 0.71
CA ALA A 102 -13.19 -4.34 -0.55
C ALA A 102 -11.96 -3.41 -0.75
N ALA A 103 -11.97 -2.21 -0.18
CA ALA A 103 -10.81 -1.32 -0.22
C ALA A 103 -9.70 -1.80 0.71
N ILE A 104 -10.04 -2.20 1.94
CA ILE A 104 -9.12 -2.76 2.94
C ILE A 104 -8.41 -4.00 2.38
N GLU A 105 -9.15 -4.97 1.84
CA GLU A 105 -8.57 -6.19 1.25
C GLU A 105 -7.57 -5.86 0.15
N ARG A 106 -7.90 -4.95 -0.77
CA ARG A 106 -7.01 -4.56 -1.87
C ARG A 106 -5.75 -3.83 -1.42
N ALA A 107 -5.82 -3.07 -0.32
CA ALA A 107 -4.69 -2.33 0.20
C ALA A 107 -3.78 -3.22 1.05
N GLN A 108 -4.34 -3.93 2.02
CA GLN A 108 -3.55 -4.57 3.08
C GLN A 108 -2.89 -5.88 2.66
N ASP A 109 -3.50 -6.67 1.78
CA ASP A 109 -2.88 -7.92 1.31
C ASP A 109 -1.54 -7.69 0.55
N PRO A 110 -1.39 -6.75 -0.40
CA PRO A 110 -0.08 -6.45 -0.98
C PRO A 110 0.91 -5.82 0.03
N GLU A 111 0.43 -5.10 1.04
CA GLU A 111 1.27 -4.53 2.09
C GLU A 111 1.90 -5.62 2.97
N ILE A 112 1.12 -6.62 3.37
CA ILE A 112 1.63 -7.82 4.08
C ILE A 112 2.73 -8.49 3.26
N ARG A 113 2.48 -8.76 1.96
CA ARG A 113 3.49 -9.41 1.10
C ARG A 113 4.77 -8.59 1.01
N ARG A 114 4.68 -7.27 0.96
CA ARG A 114 5.83 -6.37 0.92
C ARG A 114 6.64 -6.43 2.20
N MET A 115 5.99 -6.35 3.36
CA MET A 115 6.64 -6.43 4.67
C MET A 115 7.32 -7.79 4.89
N ARG A 116 6.70 -8.89 4.48
CA ARG A 116 7.33 -10.22 4.48
C ARG A 116 8.57 -10.29 3.60
N ALA A 117 8.52 -9.68 2.42
CA ALA A 117 9.67 -9.62 1.53
C ALA A 117 10.83 -8.80 2.12
N TRP A 118 10.53 -7.70 2.83
CA TRP A 118 11.55 -6.94 3.55
C TRP A 118 12.20 -7.76 4.65
N LEU A 119 11.42 -8.36 5.56
CA LEU A 119 11.96 -9.18 6.65
C LEU A 119 12.83 -10.32 6.11
N LYS A 120 12.40 -10.99 5.05
CA LYS A 120 13.20 -12.00 4.37
C LYS A 120 14.49 -11.42 3.81
N GLY A 121 14.44 -10.27 3.14
CA GLY A 121 15.61 -9.59 2.57
C GLY A 121 16.58 -9.10 3.64
N TRP A 122 16.09 -8.72 4.80
CA TRP A 122 16.87 -8.30 5.96
C TRP A 122 17.40 -9.48 6.81
N GLY A 123 17.01 -10.72 6.48
CA GLY A 123 17.39 -11.90 7.26
C GLY A 123 16.75 -11.93 8.66
N ARG A 124 15.55 -11.33 8.79
CA ARG A 124 14.82 -11.26 10.05
C ARG A 124 13.59 -12.18 10.02
N PRO A 125 13.19 -12.78 11.16
CA PRO A 125 11.98 -13.60 11.24
C PRO A 125 10.72 -12.75 11.05
N GLU A 126 9.62 -13.37 10.58
CA GLU A 126 8.33 -12.69 10.40
C GLU A 126 7.67 -12.29 11.73
N SER A 127 7.89 -13.06 12.78
CA SER A 127 7.40 -12.73 14.12
C SER A 127 8.54 -12.27 15.02
N ALA A 128 8.30 -11.25 15.83
CA ALA A 128 9.15 -10.99 16.99
C ALA A 128 9.05 -12.22 17.89
N GLY A 129 10.09 -13.07 17.87
CA GLY A 129 10.11 -14.30 18.68
C GLY A 129 9.66 -13.98 20.11
N HIS A 130 8.92 -14.87 20.72
CA HIS A 130 8.60 -14.82 22.15
C HIS A 130 9.91 -14.99 22.94
N ALA A 131 10.75 -13.95 22.95
CA ALA A 131 11.82 -13.82 23.90
C ALA A 131 11.16 -13.60 25.26
N GLY A 132 10.97 -14.72 25.97
CA GLY A 132 10.53 -14.90 27.34
C GLY A 132 10.07 -13.64 28.10
N GLY A 133 8.78 -13.44 28.14
CA GLY A 133 8.17 -12.46 28.99
C GLY A 133 6.70 -12.77 29.10
N HIS A 134 6.30 -13.52 30.15
CA HIS A 134 4.96 -13.48 30.67
C HIS A 134 4.69 -12.06 31.20
N GLY A 135 4.44 -11.13 30.29
CA GLY A 135 4.03 -9.76 30.54
C GLY A 135 2.59 -9.61 30.10
N SER A 136 1.68 -9.75 31.06
CA SER A 136 0.33 -9.14 31.11
C SER A 136 -0.10 -8.37 29.86
N GLY A 137 -0.99 -8.94 29.07
CA GLY A 137 -2.21 -8.37 28.50
C GLY A 137 -2.24 -6.98 27.88
N HIS A 138 -1.14 -6.43 27.38
CA HIS A 138 -1.22 -5.31 26.47
C HIS A 138 -1.03 -5.87 25.05
N GLY A 139 -2.13 -6.33 24.45
CA GLY A 139 -2.21 -6.62 23.04
C GLY A 139 -1.66 -5.43 22.23
N MET A 140 -1.12 -5.68 21.04
CA MET A 140 -0.73 -4.61 20.12
C MET A 140 -1.87 -3.59 20.03
N ALA A 141 -1.52 -2.29 20.04
CA ALA A 141 -2.52 -1.23 20.01
C ALA A 141 -3.50 -1.45 18.86
N GLY A 142 -4.78 -1.44 19.17
CA GLY A 142 -5.85 -1.61 18.20
C GLY A 142 -6.18 -3.04 17.79
N MET A 143 -5.47 -4.07 18.28
CA MET A 143 -5.85 -5.47 18.01
C MET A 143 -7.12 -5.85 18.76
N MET A 144 -8.01 -6.54 18.06
CA MET A 144 -9.24 -7.09 18.61
C MET A 144 -8.95 -8.35 19.43
N SER A 145 -9.65 -8.50 20.54
CA SER A 145 -9.61 -9.73 21.34
C SER A 145 -10.33 -10.89 20.64
N GLU A 146 -10.07 -12.11 21.07
CA GLU A 146 -10.82 -13.27 20.59
C GLU A 146 -12.34 -13.12 20.85
N GLN A 147 -12.73 -12.43 21.94
CA GLN A 147 -14.14 -12.19 22.23
C GLN A 147 -14.74 -11.19 21.24
N ASP A 148 -14.06 -10.07 20.93
CA ASP A 148 -14.52 -9.10 19.94
C ASP A 148 -14.71 -9.77 18.57
N MET A 149 -13.79 -10.64 18.16
CA MET A 149 -13.90 -11.39 16.90
C MET A 149 -15.06 -12.39 16.90
N LYS A 150 -15.35 -13.03 18.03
CA LYS A 150 -16.51 -13.92 18.17
C LYS A 150 -17.83 -13.15 18.13
N ASP A 151 -17.91 -12.01 18.80
CA ASP A 151 -19.10 -11.17 18.85
C ASP A 151 -19.37 -10.61 17.43
N LEU A 152 -18.34 -10.13 16.74
CA LEU A 152 -18.43 -9.70 15.34
C LEU A 152 -18.90 -10.83 14.41
N ALA A 153 -18.38 -12.05 14.58
CA ALA A 153 -18.79 -13.21 13.80
C ALA A 153 -20.25 -13.64 14.05
N GLY A 154 -20.78 -13.35 15.24
CA GLY A 154 -22.17 -13.61 15.61
C GLY A 154 -23.16 -12.59 15.05
N ALA A 155 -22.75 -11.35 14.86
CA ALA A 155 -23.59 -10.25 14.40
C ALA A 155 -23.94 -10.35 12.91
N ARG A 156 -25.05 -9.70 12.50
CA ARG A 156 -25.53 -9.62 11.11
C ARG A 156 -26.25 -8.31 10.87
N GLY A 157 -26.36 -7.90 9.59
CA GLY A 157 -27.10 -6.71 9.20
C GLY A 157 -26.53 -5.45 9.83
N GLU A 158 -27.41 -4.54 10.26
CA GLU A 158 -27.01 -3.28 10.90
C GLU A 158 -26.17 -3.49 12.16
N GLU A 159 -26.47 -4.53 12.97
CA GLU A 159 -25.66 -4.88 14.15
C GLU A 159 -24.20 -5.21 13.75
N PHE A 160 -24.03 -6.01 12.70
CA PHE A 160 -22.69 -6.29 12.15
C PHE A 160 -22.03 -5.02 11.64
N ASP A 161 -22.75 -4.22 10.85
CA ASP A 161 -22.19 -3.01 10.23
C ASP A 161 -21.69 -2.01 11.29
N ARG A 162 -22.45 -1.84 12.37
CA ARG A 162 -22.06 -1.00 13.52
C ARG A 162 -20.85 -1.56 14.25
N ALA A 163 -20.89 -2.84 14.65
CA ALA A 163 -19.78 -3.49 15.35
C ALA A 163 -18.49 -3.48 14.50
N PHE A 164 -18.60 -3.80 13.22
CA PHE A 164 -17.47 -3.74 12.29
C PHE A 164 -16.86 -2.34 12.22
N ALA A 165 -17.70 -1.30 12.11
CA ALA A 165 -17.21 0.06 12.00
C ALA A 165 -16.51 0.52 13.29
N GLU A 166 -17.07 0.23 14.47
CA GLU A 166 -16.47 0.58 15.76
C GLU A 166 -15.13 -0.13 15.97
N LEU A 167 -15.08 -1.44 15.74
CA LEU A 167 -13.87 -2.24 15.89
C LEU A 167 -12.79 -1.84 14.88
N MET A 168 -13.16 -1.62 13.61
CA MET A 168 -12.21 -1.23 12.57
C MET A 168 -11.65 0.17 12.78
N ILE A 169 -12.40 1.10 13.38
CA ILE A 169 -11.87 2.40 13.80
C ILE A 169 -10.75 2.20 14.83
N ALA A 170 -11.01 1.45 15.90
CA ALA A 170 -10.01 1.20 16.94
C ALA A 170 -8.78 0.47 16.38
N HIS A 171 -9.00 -0.49 15.49
CA HIS A 171 -7.95 -1.22 14.79
C HIS A 171 -7.07 -0.27 13.95
N HIS A 172 -7.67 0.57 13.13
CA HIS A 172 -6.95 1.53 12.30
C HIS A 172 -6.20 2.60 13.11
N GLU A 173 -6.75 3.05 14.23
CA GLU A 173 -6.05 3.97 15.15
C GLU A 173 -4.76 3.33 15.71
N GLY A 174 -4.78 2.02 15.99
CA GLY A 174 -3.59 1.27 16.36
C GLY A 174 -2.53 1.22 15.25
N ALA A 175 -2.95 0.92 14.02
CA ALA A 175 -2.04 0.91 12.86
C ALA A 175 -1.42 2.29 12.60
N VAL A 176 -2.22 3.36 12.68
CA VAL A 176 -1.72 4.75 12.55
C VAL A 176 -0.65 5.03 13.60
N THR A 177 -0.87 4.61 14.85
CA THR A 177 0.12 4.78 15.93
C THR A 177 1.45 4.07 15.62
N MET A 178 1.40 2.82 15.13
CA MET A 178 2.59 2.07 14.73
C MET A 178 3.29 2.70 13.53
N ALA A 179 2.53 3.12 12.53
CA ALA A 179 3.06 3.77 11.33
C ALA A 179 3.72 5.12 11.65
N GLU A 180 3.15 5.92 12.55
CA GLU A 180 3.78 7.16 13.01
C GLU A 180 5.09 6.91 13.77
N ALA A 181 5.21 5.82 14.53
CA ALA A 181 6.46 5.44 15.17
C ALA A 181 7.53 5.09 14.13
N GLU A 182 7.17 4.34 13.08
CA GLU A 182 8.04 4.02 11.96
C GLU A 182 8.51 5.28 11.21
N ARG A 183 7.62 6.19 10.91
CA ARG A 183 7.96 7.48 10.26
C ARG A 183 9.01 8.28 11.02
N ARG A 184 8.98 8.23 12.35
CA ARG A 184 9.94 8.95 13.21
C ARG A 184 11.27 8.22 13.37
N ASN A 185 11.24 6.90 13.43
CA ASN A 185 12.37 6.09 13.92
C ASN A 185 12.96 5.15 12.85
N GLY A 186 12.20 4.83 11.80
CA GLY A 186 12.64 3.96 10.72
C GLY A 186 13.75 4.57 9.87
N LEU A 187 14.55 3.72 9.27
CA LEU A 187 15.67 4.10 8.42
C LEU A 187 15.41 3.73 6.95
N ASP A 188 14.72 2.60 6.69
CA ASP A 188 14.44 2.14 5.33
C ASP A 188 13.43 3.07 4.63
N PRO A 189 13.77 3.66 3.48
CA PRO A 189 12.88 4.60 2.80
C PRO A 189 11.58 3.98 2.32
N ALA A 190 11.56 2.67 2.00
CA ALA A 190 10.37 1.98 1.52
C ALA A 190 9.43 1.64 2.70
N ALA A 191 9.98 1.28 3.87
CA ALA A 191 9.21 1.07 5.09
C ALA A 191 8.57 2.39 5.57
N ARG A 192 9.34 3.47 5.63
CA ARG A 192 8.83 4.80 5.97
C ARG A 192 7.76 5.29 4.99
N LYS A 193 7.96 5.02 3.69
CA LYS A 193 6.94 5.35 2.69
C LYS A 193 5.65 4.57 2.90
N LEU A 194 5.74 3.28 3.21
CA LEU A 194 4.55 2.49 3.55
C LEU A 194 3.86 3.05 4.79
N ALA A 195 4.62 3.43 5.81
CA ALA A 195 4.08 4.05 7.01
C ALA A 195 3.34 5.37 6.71
N ASP A 196 3.88 6.22 5.81
CA ASP A 196 3.18 7.42 5.33
C ASP A 196 1.86 7.08 4.61
N ASP A 197 1.88 6.04 3.77
CA ASP A 197 0.69 5.59 3.05
C ASP A 197 -0.36 5.03 4.03
N VAL A 198 0.02 4.23 5.02
CA VAL A 198 -0.86 3.70 6.09
C VAL A 198 -1.51 4.83 6.87
N VAL A 199 -0.73 5.81 7.36
CA VAL A 199 -1.30 6.97 8.07
C VAL A 199 -2.34 7.68 7.23
N ARG A 200 -2.05 7.94 5.97
CA ARG A 200 -2.95 8.67 5.06
C ARG A 200 -4.22 7.87 4.75
N THR A 201 -4.08 6.61 4.37
CA THR A 201 -5.21 5.78 3.92
C THR A 201 -6.11 5.41 5.09
N GLN A 202 -5.55 4.92 6.19
CA GLN A 202 -6.35 4.48 7.33
C GLN A 202 -6.99 5.63 8.10
N SER A 203 -6.36 6.83 8.13
CA SER A 203 -7.06 8.02 8.64
C SER A 203 -8.28 8.41 7.80
N ALA A 204 -8.21 8.26 6.47
CA ALA A 204 -9.35 8.50 5.60
C ALA A 204 -10.45 7.44 5.79
N GLU A 205 -10.07 6.18 5.98
CA GLU A 205 -11.00 5.07 6.26
C GLU A 205 -11.70 5.24 7.62
N ILE A 206 -10.98 5.68 8.66
CA ILE A 206 -11.57 6.07 9.96
C ILE A 206 -12.64 7.15 9.78
N ALA A 207 -12.34 8.19 8.99
CA ALA A 207 -13.30 9.25 8.74
C ALA A 207 -14.56 8.76 8.01
N GLU A 208 -14.43 7.78 7.11
CA GLU A 208 -15.55 7.18 6.41
C GLU A 208 -16.35 6.26 7.33
N LEU A 209 -15.69 5.44 8.16
CA LEU A 209 -16.34 4.57 9.15
C LEU A 209 -17.18 5.39 10.15
N ARG A 210 -16.67 6.54 10.60
CA ARG A 210 -17.43 7.44 11.48
C ARG A 210 -18.69 7.97 10.80
N LYS A 211 -18.62 8.36 9.52
CA LYS A 211 -19.81 8.77 8.76
C LYS A 211 -20.82 7.62 8.58
N ILE A 212 -20.32 6.39 8.48
CA ILE A 212 -21.18 5.21 8.43
C ILE A 212 -21.92 5.07 9.77
N LEU A 213 -21.22 5.16 10.90
CA LEU A 213 -21.83 5.10 12.24
C LEU A 213 -22.86 6.20 12.49
N ASP A 214 -22.60 7.42 11.99
CA ASP A 214 -23.50 8.56 12.17
C ASP A 214 -24.89 8.38 11.48
N ARG A 215 -24.99 7.44 10.52
CA ARG A 215 -26.22 7.20 9.75
C ARG A 215 -26.88 5.83 10.02
N LEU A 216 -26.19 4.89 10.71
CA LEU A 216 -26.74 3.62 11.19
C LEU A 216 -27.47 3.82 12.54
#